data_adf89b07da2482a44d86e33b1108c53e
#
_entry.id   adf89b07da2482a44d86e33b1108c53e
#
_cell.length_a   1.000
_cell.length_b   1.000
_cell.length_c   1.000
_cell.angle_alpha   90.00
_cell.angle_beta   90.00
_cell.angle_gamma   90.00
#
_symmetry.space_group_name_H-M   'P 1'
#
loop_
_entity.id
_entity.type
_entity.pdbx_description
1 polymer ?
#
loop_
_entity_poly.entity_id
_entity_poly.type
_entity_poly.pdbx_seq_one_letter_code
_entity_poly.pdbx_strand_id
1 'polypeptide(L)' 'MWHLYPNETPPDIPEDEDFGVEYEVRYRLPNGKVETMITEWLWERQWNCIYPVIQWRNYNPIIKFSKRN' A
#
# COMPACT_ATOMS: atom_id res chain seq x y z
N MET A 1 -1.58 -2.40 -13.07
CA MET A 1 -0.36 -1.65 -13.42
C MET A 1 0.32 -1.13 -12.18
N TRP A 2 1.63 -1.25 -12.13
CA TRP A 2 2.38 -0.77 -10.97
C TRP A 2 2.72 0.69 -11.12
N HIS A 3 2.61 1.43 -10.03
CA HIS A 3 3.00 2.84 -9.98
C HIS A 3 4.33 2.94 -9.26
N LEU A 4 5.23 3.76 -9.77
CA LEU A 4 6.54 3.95 -9.14
C LEU A 4 6.43 4.90 -7.97
N TYR A 5 6.96 4.50 -6.85
CA TYR A 5 6.96 5.32 -5.64
C TYR A 5 8.38 5.83 -5.40
N PRO A 6 8.57 7.06 -5.05
CA PRO A 6 7.57 8.06 -4.66
C PRO A 6 7.10 8.97 -5.79
N ASN A 7 7.42 8.65 -7.04
CA ASN A 7 7.00 9.50 -8.16
C ASN A 7 5.50 9.63 -8.22
N GLU A 8 4.80 8.55 -7.94
CA GLU A 8 3.35 8.56 -7.86
C GLU A 8 2.95 8.06 -6.48
N THR A 9 2.02 8.74 -5.85
CA THR A 9 1.53 8.35 -4.54
C THR A 9 0.05 8.04 -4.62
N PRO A 10 -0.47 7.21 -3.71
CA PRO A 10 -1.91 6.97 -3.65
C PRO A 10 -2.66 8.25 -3.32
N PRO A 11 -3.96 8.28 -3.57
CA PRO A 11 -4.77 9.44 -3.19
C PRO A 11 -4.67 9.72 -1.70
N ASP A 12 -4.70 10.99 -1.34
CA ASP A 12 -4.60 11.37 0.06
C ASP A 12 -5.80 10.88 0.85
N ILE A 13 -5.56 10.55 2.10
CA ILE A 13 -6.60 10.15 3.02
C ILE A 13 -6.89 11.35 3.91
N PRO A 14 -8.16 11.65 4.20
CA PRO A 14 -8.48 12.80 5.05
C PRO A 14 -7.78 12.71 6.40
N GLU A 15 -7.34 13.85 6.88
CA GLU A 15 -6.53 13.91 8.06
C GLU A 15 -7.22 13.38 9.31
N ASP A 16 -8.54 13.47 9.35
CA ASP A 16 -9.28 13.04 10.53
C ASP A 16 -9.66 11.55 10.48
N GLU A 17 -9.20 10.83 9.48
CA GLU A 17 -9.47 9.39 9.42
C GLU A 17 -8.34 8.66 10.10
N ASP A 18 -8.66 7.66 10.89
CA ASP A 18 -7.62 6.88 11.52
C ASP A 18 -7.55 5.48 10.95
N PHE A 19 -7.84 5.34 9.67
CA PHE A 19 -7.63 4.09 8.98
C PHE A 19 -6.72 4.35 7.79
N GLY A 20 -6.15 3.29 7.27
CA GLY A 20 -5.39 3.36 6.04
C GLY A 20 -6.14 2.67 4.91
N VAL A 21 -5.69 2.88 3.70
CA VAL A 21 -6.23 2.18 2.54
C VAL A 21 -5.21 1.16 2.11
N GLU A 22 -5.65 -0.07 1.90
CA GLU A 22 -4.74 -1.16 1.56
C GLU A 22 -4.36 -1.15 0.09
N TYR A 23 -3.09 -1.39 -0.16
CA TYR A 23 -2.56 -1.52 -1.52
C TYR A 23 -1.56 -2.67 -1.53
N GLU A 24 -1.30 -3.19 -2.70
CA GLU A 24 -0.24 -4.16 -2.88
C GLU A 24 1.03 -3.39 -3.20
N VAL A 25 2.11 -3.67 -2.48
CA VAL A 25 3.35 -2.93 -2.67
C VAL A 25 4.52 -3.87 -2.90
N ARG A 26 5.51 -3.37 -3.61
CA ARG A 26 6.81 -4.01 -3.68
C ARG A 26 7.77 -3.22 -2.83
N TYR A 27 8.56 -3.90 -2.03
CA TYR A 27 9.48 -3.24 -1.12
C TYR A 27 10.84 -3.91 -1.20
N ARG A 28 11.88 -3.14 -0.83
CA ARG A 28 13.24 -3.63 -0.94
C ARG A 28 13.77 -4.01 0.42
N LEU A 29 14.29 -5.20 0.52
CA LEU A 29 14.90 -5.70 1.74
C LEU A 29 16.35 -5.23 1.84
N PRO A 30 16.94 -5.28 3.05
CA PRO A 30 18.33 -4.86 3.22
C PRO A 30 19.33 -5.62 2.34
N ASN A 31 19.00 -6.87 1.98
CA ASN A 31 19.88 -7.63 1.11
C ASN A 31 19.70 -7.32 -0.37
N GLY A 32 18.86 -6.35 -0.69
CA GLY A 32 18.62 -5.94 -2.07
C GLY A 32 17.50 -6.68 -2.77
N LYS A 33 16.94 -7.70 -2.16
CA LYS A 33 15.83 -8.41 -2.79
C LYS A 33 14.56 -7.57 -2.71
N VAL A 34 13.67 -7.79 -3.68
CA VAL A 34 12.39 -7.10 -3.75
C VAL A 34 11.30 -8.12 -3.53
N GLU A 35 10.39 -7.81 -2.63
CA GLU A 35 9.27 -8.68 -2.32
C GLU A 35 7.98 -7.90 -2.32
N THR A 36 6.86 -8.60 -2.29
CA THR A 36 5.54 -8.01 -2.40
C THR A 36 4.74 -8.28 -1.14
N MET A 37 3.96 -7.30 -0.70
CA MET A 37 3.07 -7.48 0.43
C MET A 37 1.87 -6.55 0.30
N ILE A 38 0.87 -6.77 1.15
CA ILE A 38 -0.26 -5.85 1.26
C ILE A 38 0.00 -4.99 2.47
N THR A 39 -0.08 -3.69 2.30
CA THR A 39 0.09 -2.76 3.41
C THR A 39 -0.79 -1.54 3.21
N GLU A 40 -0.83 -0.68 4.20
CA GLU A 40 -1.71 0.47 4.21
C GLU A 40 -0.98 1.75 3.89
N TRP A 41 -1.64 2.61 3.13
CA TRP A 41 -1.23 3.99 2.93
C TRP A 41 -1.97 4.83 3.95
N LEU A 42 -1.23 5.60 4.75
CA LEU A 42 -1.79 6.31 5.89
C LEU A 42 -1.99 7.79 5.57
N TRP A 43 -2.81 8.45 6.38
CA TRP A 43 -3.10 9.86 6.13
C TRP A 43 -1.85 10.72 6.26
N GLU A 44 -0.82 10.24 6.98
CA GLU A 44 0.44 10.97 7.10
C GLU A 44 1.25 10.91 5.81
N ARG A 45 0.72 10.31 4.76
CA ARG A 45 1.39 10.17 3.47
C ARG A 45 2.60 9.26 3.59
N GLN A 46 2.43 8.17 4.28
CA GLN A 46 3.49 7.18 4.40
C GLN A 46 2.90 5.78 4.44
N TRP A 47 3.74 4.81 4.14
CA TRP A 47 3.34 3.41 4.14
C TRP A 47 3.52 2.83 5.53
N ASN A 48 2.59 1.95 5.92
CA ASN A 48 2.72 1.21 7.18
C ASN A 48 3.64 0.01 6.90
N CYS A 49 4.90 0.29 6.63
CA CYS A 49 5.86 -0.72 6.21
C CYS A 49 7.25 -0.26 6.64
N ILE A 50 8.02 -1.16 7.24
CA ILE A 50 9.33 -0.81 7.77
C ILE A 50 10.41 -0.81 6.70
N TYR A 51 10.11 -1.35 5.51
CA TYR A 51 11.08 -1.38 4.43
C TYR A 51 10.69 -0.36 3.36
N PRO A 52 11.65 0.12 2.57
CA PRO A 52 11.32 1.13 1.54
C PRO A 52 10.44 0.52 0.45
N VAL A 53 9.30 1.14 0.24
CA VAL A 53 8.38 0.76 -0.83
C VAL A 53 8.89 1.40 -2.12
N ILE A 54 8.91 0.63 -3.20
CA ILE A 54 9.40 1.12 -4.49
C ILE A 54 8.30 1.16 -5.55
N GLN A 55 7.26 0.34 -5.41
CA GLN A 55 6.12 0.34 -6.33
C GLN A 55 4.87 -0.03 -5.57
N TRP A 56 3.73 0.39 -6.07
CA TRP A 56 2.45 0.06 -5.47
C TRP A 56 1.38 -0.06 -6.55
N ARG A 57 0.30 -0.76 -6.23
CA ARG A 57 -0.85 -0.84 -7.12
C ARG A 57 -2.09 -1.12 -6.30
N ASN A 58 -3.24 -0.91 -6.91
CA ASN A 58 -4.50 -1.14 -6.23
C ASN A 58 -4.64 -2.59 -5.81
N TYR A 59 -5.19 -2.80 -4.63
CA TYR A 59 -5.46 -4.11 -4.09
C TYR A 59 -6.96 -4.28 -4.04
N ASN A 60 -7.46 -5.31 -4.67
CA ASN A 60 -8.89 -5.45 -4.82
C ASN A 60 -9.31 -6.87 -4.46
N PRO A 61 -9.35 -7.18 -3.17
CA PRO A 61 -9.66 -8.54 -2.73
C PRO A 61 -11.11 -8.88 -3.00
N ILE A 62 -11.32 -9.91 -3.74
CA ILE A 62 -12.65 -10.32 -4.10
C ILE A 62 -13.38 -10.88 -2.93
N ILE A 63 -12.68 -11.50 -2.03
CA ILE A 63 -13.34 -12.15 -0.95
C ILE A 63 -14.15 -11.25 -0.08
N LYS A 64 -13.89 -9.98 -0.10
CA LYS A 64 -14.65 -9.14 0.78
C LYS A 64 -16.11 -9.11 0.43
N PHE A 65 -16.48 -9.57 -0.73
CA PHE A 65 -17.85 -9.61 -1.06
C PHE A 65 -18.55 -10.76 -0.45
N SER A 66 -17.88 -11.83 -0.33
CA SER A 66 -18.55 -13.03 0.09
C SER A 66 -18.95 -12.94 1.51
N LYS A 67 -18.39 -12.10 2.24
CA LYS A 67 -18.68 -12.12 3.56
C LYS A 67 -19.82 -11.43 3.90
N ARG A 68 -20.29 -10.85 3.22
CA ARG A 68 -21.28 -10.20 3.66
C ARG A 68 -22.36 -10.87 3.83
N ASN A 69 -22.67 -11.41 4.01
CA ASN A 69 -23.60 -12.08 4.11
C ASN A 69 -23.89 -12.43 4.69
#